data_0aac79cca4b228f43f3d023db67a3bae
#
_entry.id   0aac79cca4b228f43f3d023db67a3bae
#
_cell.length_a   1.000
_cell.length_b   1.000
_cell.length_c   1.000
_cell.angle_alpha   90.00
_cell.angle_beta   90.00
_cell.angle_gamma   90.00
#
_symmetry.space_group_name_H-M   'P 1'
#
loop_
_entity.id
_entity.type
_entity.pdbx_description
1 polymer ?
#
loop_
_entity_poly.entity_id
_entity_poly.type
_entity_poly.pdbx_seq_one_letter_code
_entity_poly.pdbx_strand_id
1 'polypeptide(L)'
;MNKTALLVIDVQNDYFPDGRFPLWNTEKILINIKELIAKANQQHVPVFLVQHISSAPKGTAPFFDRDSDGANIHPEIMAICPNAKVIQKQHADSFHQTHLETLLEKFDIDELVICGMMTQNCVTHTAISKKAERYKVSIIEDCCTTTDRMIHNISLNAVSVRVPLLTLSKVF
;
A
#
# COMPACT_ATOMS: atom_id res chain seq x y z
N MET A 1 -14.54 -18.61 8.89
CA MET A 1 -13.11 -18.29 8.70
C MET A 1 -13.03 -16.81 8.36
N ASN A 2 -12.15 -16.06 9.02
CA ASN A 2 -11.93 -14.66 8.65
C ASN A 2 -11.41 -14.58 7.21
N LYS A 3 -11.98 -13.68 6.41
CA LYS A 3 -11.51 -13.45 5.05
C LYS A 3 -10.54 -12.28 5.05
N THR A 4 -9.29 -12.57 4.77
CA THR A 4 -8.19 -11.59 4.72
C THR A 4 -8.02 -11.03 3.32
N ALA A 5 -7.64 -9.76 3.20
CA ALA A 5 -7.17 -9.15 1.96
C ALA A 5 -5.79 -8.51 2.17
N LEU A 6 -4.96 -8.56 1.15
CA LEU A 6 -3.70 -7.82 1.07
C LEU A 6 -3.92 -6.50 0.33
N LEU A 7 -3.60 -5.39 0.98
CA LEU A 7 -3.64 -4.05 0.42
C LEU A 7 -2.22 -3.54 0.18
N VAL A 8 -1.85 -3.38 -1.09
CA VAL A 8 -0.51 -2.91 -1.52
C VAL A 8 -0.65 -1.45 -1.95
N ILE A 9 -0.07 -0.54 -1.17
CA ILE A 9 -0.32 0.89 -1.29
C ILE A 9 0.83 1.61 -2.01
N ASP A 10 0.50 2.31 -3.09
CA ASP A 10 1.32 3.31 -3.79
C ASP A 10 2.73 2.83 -4.17
N VAL A 11 2.88 1.57 -4.59
CA VAL A 11 4.14 1.04 -5.13
C VAL A 11 4.24 1.48 -6.60
N GLN A 12 4.59 2.77 -6.79
CA GLN A 12 4.55 3.49 -8.06
C GLN A 12 5.93 3.99 -8.48
N ASN A 13 6.16 4.16 -9.79
CA ASN A 13 7.49 4.41 -10.37
C ASN A 13 8.18 5.67 -9.82
N ASP A 14 7.44 6.74 -9.49
CA ASP A 14 8.03 7.97 -8.94
C ASP A 14 8.77 7.75 -7.60
N TYR A 15 8.46 6.69 -6.86
CA TYR A 15 9.12 6.36 -5.59
C TYR A 15 10.40 5.53 -5.73
N PHE A 16 10.75 5.11 -6.94
CA PHE A 16 11.95 4.33 -7.23
C PHE A 16 13.11 5.21 -7.74
N PRO A 17 14.36 4.69 -7.83
CA PRO A 17 15.54 5.52 -8.10
C PRO A 17 15.47 6.43 -9.34
N ASP A 18 14.78 6.01 -10.40
CA ASP A 18 14.61 6.80 -11.63
C ASP A 18 13.38 7.71 -11.61
N GLY A 19 12.62 7.70 -10.51
CA GLY A 19 11.42 8.50 -10.34
C GLY A 19 11.68 9.90 -9.81
N ARG A 20 10.60 10.70 -9.72
CA ARG A 20 10.68 12.11 -9.29
C ARG A 20 10.83 12.28 -7.77
N PHE A 21 10.49 11.25 -6.99
CA PHE A 21 10.52 11.29 -5.53
C PHE A 21 11.03 9.96 -4.94
N PRO A 22 12.31 9.59 -5.20
CA PRO A 22 12.83 8.31 -4.77
C PRO A 22 12.86 8.20 -3.23
N LEU A 23 12.39 7.05 -2.73
CA LEU A 23 12.33 6.75 -1.31
C LEU A 23 13.54 5.89 -0.88
N TRP A 24 13.70 5.78 0.43
CA TRP A 24 14.73 4.94 1.02
C TRP A 24 14.45 3.45 0.82
N ASN A 25 15.49 2.69 0.42
CA ASN A 25 15.51 1.21 0.41
C ASN A 25 14.42 0.54 -0.45
N THR A 26 13.91 1.22 -1.47
CA THR A 26 12.78 0.75 -2.29
C THR A 26 13.01 -0.56 -3.00
N GLU A 27 14.24 -0.84 -3.47
CA GLU A 27 14.56 -2.10 -4.16
C GLU A 27 14.40 -3.32 -3.22
N LYS A 28 14.90 -3.21 -1.98
CA LYS A 28 14.72 -4.28 -0.98
C LYS A 28 13.25 -4.44 -0.60
N ILE A 29 12.55 -3.34 -0.43
CA ILE A 29 11.12 -3.35 -0.09
C ILE A 29 10.29 -3.94 -1.24
N LEU A 30 10.62 -3.65 -2.48
CA LEU A 30 9.99 -4.27 -3.66
C LEU A 30 10.12 -5.79 -3.64
N ILE A 31 11.31 -6.31 -3.33
CA ILE A 31 11.55 -7.76 -3.20
C ILE A 31 10.64 -8.34 -2.11
N ASN A 32 10.57 -7.71 -0.94
CA ASN A 32 9.73 -8.17 0.16
C ASN A 32 8.23 -8.12 -0.19
N ILE A 33 7.76 -7.05 -0.84
CA ILE A 33 6.36 -6.94 -1.29
C ILE A 33 6.02 -8.03 -2.32
N LYS A 34 6.92 -8.33 -3.25
CA LYS A 34 6.73 -9.41 -4.23
C LYS A 34 6.60 -10.77 -3.54
N GLU A 35 7.43 -11.04 -2.54
CA GLU A 35 7.33 -12.27 -1.73
C GLU A 35 6.00 -12.30 -0.95
N LEU A 36 5.59 -11.19 -0.35
CA LEU A 36 4.31 -11.07 0.34
C LEU A 36 3.12 -11.37 -0.59
N ILE A 37 3.13 -10.80 -1.80
CA ILE A 37 2.11 -11.08 -2.82
C ILE A 37 2.11 -12.55 -3.23
N ALA A 38 3.30 -13.16 -3.39
CA ALA A 38 3.41 -14.58 -3.72
C ALA A 38 2.78 -15.47 -2.63
N LYS A 39 3.03 -15.17 -1.35
CA LYS A 39 2.41 -15.86 -0.22
C LYS A 39 0.89 -15.67 -0.21
N ALA A 40 0.40 -14.44 -0.42
CA ALA A 40 -1.03 -14.15 -0.50
C ALA A 40 -1.70 -14.96 -1.61
N ASN A 41 -1.09 -15.03 -2.79
CA ASN A 41 -1.58 -15.83 -3.91
C ASN A 41 -1.63 -17.34 -3.60
N GLN A 42 -0.61 -17.88 -2.92
CA GLN A 42 -0.57 -19.29 -2.49
C GLN A 42 -1.70 -19.62 -1.51
N GLN A 43 -2.08 -18.67 -0.67
CA GLN A 43 -3.16 -18.80 0.31
C GLN A 43 -4.53 -18.34 -0.23
N HIS A 44 -4.62 -18.02 -1.52
CA HIS A 44 -5.84 -17.50 -2.17
C HIS A 44 -6.37 -16.21 -1.52
N VAL A 45 -5.49 -15.42 -0.91
CA VAL A 45 -5.82 -14.11 -0.34
C VAL A 45 -5.91 -13.08 -1.46
N PRO A 46 -7.05 -12.38 -1.63
CA PRO A 46 -7.18 -11.37 -2.67
C PRO A 46 -6.23 -10.19 -2.44
N VAL A 47 -5.58 -9.76 -3.52
CA VAL A 47 -4.66 -8.62 -3.54
C VAL A 47 -5.36 -7.43 -4.18
N PHE A 48 -5.36 -6.30 -3.48
CA PHE A 48 -5.83 -5.01 -3.96
C PHE A 48 -4.64 -4.06 -4.08
N LEU A 49 -4.50 -3.44 -5.24
CA LEU A 49 -3.46 -2.44 -5.49
C LEU A 49 -4.06 -1.05 -5.33
N VAL A 50 -3.39 -0.20 -4.57
CA VAL A 50 -3.78 1.20 -4.44
C VAL A 50 -2.82 2.06 -5.25
N GLN A 51 -3.36 2.98 -6.03
CA GLN A 51 -2.63 3.91 -6.90
C GLN A 51 -3.02 5.34 -6.57
N HIS A 52 -2.05 6.13 -6.16
CA HIS A 52 -2.25 7.56 -5.95
C HIS A 52 -2.09 8.32 -7.28
N ILE A 53 -3.07 9.14 -7.62
CA ILE A 53 -2.99 10.08 -8.75
C ILE A 53 -3.17 11.48 -8.20
N SER A 54 -2.22 12.37 -8.45
CA SER A 54 -2.30 13.75 -7.98
C SER A 54 -3.56 14.46 -8.48
N SER A 55 -4.19 15.23 -7.60
CA SER A 55 -5.31 16.11 -7.94
C SER A 55 -4.88 17.45 -8.54
N ALA A 56 -3.58 17.75 -8.57
CA ALA A 56 -3.04 18.94 -9.20
C ALA A 56 -3.33 18.97 -10.70
N PRO A 57 -3.34 20.14 -11.34
CA PRO A 57 -3.42 20.23 -12.80
C PRO A 57 -2.31 19.40 -13.44
N LYS A 58 -2.64 18.68 -14.53
CA LYS A 58 -1.68 17.84 -15.26
C LYS A 58 -0.42 18.62 -15.62
N GLY A 59 0.74 18.02 -15.38
CA GLY A 59 2.05 18.63 -15.64
C GLY A 59 2.60 19.47 -14.48
N THR A 60 1.85 19.63 -13.37
CA THR A 60 2.26 20.49 -12.24
C THR A 60 2.57 19.74 -10.95
N ALA A 61 2.18 18.47 -10.85
CA ALA A 61 2.44 17.69 -9.65
C ALA A 61 3.93 17.38 -9.50
N PRO A 62 4.48 17.45 -8.28
CA PRO A 62 5.88 17.09 -8.03
C PRO A 62 6.14 15.61 -8.29
N PHE A 63 5.17 14.73 -8.01
CA PHE A 63 5.16 13.30 -8.30
C PHE A 63 3.74 12.79 -8.46
N PHE A 64 3.57 11.58 -9.01
CA PHE A 64 2.27 10.96 -9.33
C PHE A 64 1.37 11.83 -10.20
N ASP A 65 2.01 12.59 -11.09
CA ASP A 65 1.28 13.45 -12.03
C ASP A 65 0.41 12.59 -12.94
N ARG A 66 -0.78 13.08 -13.23
CA ARG A 66 -1.76 12.35 -14.04
C ARG A 66 -1.20 12.00 -15.42
N ASP A 67 -1.39 10.75 -15.84
CA ASP A 67 -0.92 10.18 -17.11
C ASP A 67 0.61 10.19 -17.29
N SER A 68 1.39 10.40 -16.21
CA SER A 68 2.84 10.24 -16.26
C SER A 68 3.24 8.78 -16.01
N ASP A 69 4.42 8.40 -16.51
CA ASP A 69 5.00 7.09 -16.20
C ASP A 69 5.27 6.93 -14.69
N GLY A 70 5.65 8.01 -14.01
CA GLY A 70 5.87 8.04 -12.57
C GLY A 70 4.65 7.66 -11.74
N ALA A 71 3.45 7.95 -12.22
CA ALA A 71 2.19 7.60 -11.58
C ALA A 71 1.79 6.13 -11.77
N ASN A 72 2.42 5.40 -12.71
CA ASN A 72 2.11 3.99 -12.93
C ASN A 72 2.57 3.13 -11.76
N ILE A 73 1.79 2.09 -11.44
CA ILE A 73 2.21 1.04 -10.52
C ILE A 73 3.44 0.35 -11.09
N HIS A 74 4.40 0.02 -10.23
CA HIS A 74 5.67 -0.60 -10.63
C HIS A 74 5.43 -1.85 -11.48
N PRO A 75 6.10 -2.01 -12.63
CA PRO A 75 5.80 -3.07 -13.60
C PRO A 75 5.98 -4.48 -13.02
N GLU A 76 6.93 -4.68 -12.11
CA GLU A 76 7.10 -5.97 -11.45
C GLU A 76 5.92 -6.34 -10.54
N ILE A 77 5.25 -5.37 -9.94
CA ILE A 77 4.02 -5.61 -9.15
C ILE A 77 2.88 -5.99 -10.09
N MET A 78 2.70 -5.26 -11.18
CA MET A 78 1.67 -5.58 -12.18
C MET A 78 1.89 -6.97 -12.80
N ALA A 79 3.13 -7.37 -13.04
CA ALA A 79 3.47 -8.67 -13.63
C ALA A 79 3.06 -9.86 -12.73
N ILE A 80 3.17 -9.73 -11.40
CA ILE A 80 2.86 -10.83 -10.45
C ILE A 80 1.39 -10.86 -10.00
N CYS A 81 0.65 -9.78 -10.24
CA CYS A 81 -0.79 -9.72 -9.93
C CYS A 81 -1.60 -9.01 -11.06
N PRO A 82 -1.58 -9.55 -12.29
CA PRO A 82 -2.17 -8.90 -13.47
C PRO A 82 -3.69 -8.71 -13.37
N ASN A 83 -4.36 -9.49 -12.53
CA ASN A 83 -5.82 -9.44 -12.34
C ASN A 83 -6.22 -8.71 -11.05
N ALA A 84 -5.27 -8.12 -10.30
CA ALA A 84 -5.58 -7.39 -9.08
C ALA A 84 -6.49 -6.19 -9.38
N LYS A 85 -7.41 -5.91 -8.46
CA LYS A 85 -8.24 -4.70 -8.54
C LYS A 85 -7.39 -3.49 -8.14
N VAL A 86 -7.40 -2.46 -8.98
CA VAL A 86 -6.70 -1.20 -8.72
C VAL A 86 -7.71 -0.19 -8.18
N ILE A 87 -7.37 0.40 -7.04
CA ILE A 87 -8.11 1.47 -6.39
C ILE A 87 -7.33 2.77 -6.58
N GLN A 88 -7.86 3.68 -7.39
CA GLN A 88 -7.27 5.01 -7.53
C GLN A 88 -7.75 5.92 -6.41
N LYS A 89 -6.81 6.70 -5.84
CA LYS A 89 -7.08 7.68 -4.79
C LYS A 89 -6.34 9.00 -5.05
N GLN A 90 -6.80 10.05 -4.38
CA GLN A 90 -6.19 11.39 -4.39
C GLN A 90 -5.82 11.89 -2.99
N HIS A 91 -6.08 11.09 -1.95
CA HIS A 91 -5.83 11.40 -0.56
C HIS A 91 -4.93 10.33 0.08
N ALA A 92 -4.35 10.62 1.24
CA ALA A 92 -3.51 9.66 1.95
C ALA A 92 -4.30 8.41 2.36
N ASP A 93 -5.49 8.58 2.91
CA ASP A 93 -6.39 7.49 3.28
C ASP A 93 -6.99 6.81 2.03
N SER A 94 -6.73 5.53 1.86
CA SER A 94 -7.22 4.74 0.72
C SER A 94 -8.74 4.52 0.74
N PHE A 95 -9.41 4.77 1.85
CA PHE A 95 -10.88 4.73 1.93
C PHE A 95 -11.54 6.05 1.56
N HIS A 96 -10.79 7.16 1.62
CA HIS A 96 -11.38 8.48 1.43
C HIS A 96 -11.68 8.76 -0.04
N GLN A 97 -12.95 8.95 -0.36
CA GLN A 97 -13.46 9.21 -1.72
C GLN A 97 -13.05 8.15 -2.76
N THR A 98 -13.00 6.87 -2.34
CA THR A 98 -12.72 5.73 -3.21
C THR A 98 -13.81 4.67 -3.07
N HIS A 99 -13.74 3.65 -3.93
CA HIS A 99 -14.63 2.48 -3.88
C HIS A 99 -14.01 1.28 -3.12
N LEU A 100 -12.92 1.50 -2.35
CA LEU A 100 -12.25 0.43 -1.61
C LEU A 100 -13.22 -0.33 -0.70
N GLU A 101 -14.00 0.38 0.13
CA GLU A 101 -14.96 -0.23 1.06
C GLU A 101 -15.96 -1.13 0.34
N THR A 102 -16.54 -0.66 -0.76
CA THR A 102 -17.47 -1.45 -1.59
C THR A 102 -16.84 -2.73 -2.14
N LEU A 103 -15.54 -2.66 -2.53
CA LEU A 103 -14.82 -3.85 -2.98
C LEU A 103 -14.59 -4.83 -1.82
N LEU A 104 -14.16 -4.35 -0.67
CA LEU A 104 -13.92 -5.21 0.51
C LEU A 104 -15.21 -5.90 0.96
N GLU A 105 -16.33 -5.19 0.96
CA GLU A 105 -17.66 -5.76 1.23
C GLU A 105 -18.07 -6.84 0.21
N LYS A 106 -17.85 -6.58 -1.07
CA LYS A 106 -18.14 -7.56 -2.14
C LYS A 106 -17.36 -8.87 -2.00
N PHE A 107 -16.17 -8.81 -1.41
CA PHE A 107 -15.32 -9.98 -1.14
C PHE A 107 -15.51 -10.55 0.27
N ASP A 108 -16.45 -9.99 1.07
CA ASP A 108 -16.70 -10.36 2.49
C ASP A 108 -15.43 -10.32 3.34
N ILE A 109 -14.60 -9.26 3.17
CA ILE A 109 -13.33 -9.12 3.90
C ILE A 109 -13.58 -8.68 5.33
N ASP A 110 -12.88 -9.33 6.28
CA ASP A 110 -12.89 -9.02 7.71
C ASP A 110 -11.53 -8.53 8.22
N GLU A 111 -10.47 -8.82 7.47
CA GLU A 111 -9.09 -8.56 7.88
C GLU A 111 -8.29 -7.93 6.76
N LEU A 112 -7.50 -6.90 7.09
CA LEU A 112 -6.63 -6.19 6.16
C LEU A 112 -5.17 -6.33 6.58
N VAL A 113 -4.37 -6.86 5.67
CA VAL A 113 -2.91 -6.84 5.74
C VAL A 113 -2.44 -5.71 4.83
N ILE A 114 -1.74 -4.73 5.38
CA ILE A 114 -1.36 -3.50 4.66
C ILE A 114 0.16 -3.43 4.50
N CYS A 115 0.62 -3.08 3.31
CA CYS A 115 2.02 -2.78 3.00
C CYS A 115 2.13 -1.66 1.96
N GLY A 116 3.34 -1.16 1.73
CA GLY A 116 3.62 -0.18 0.68
C GLY A 116 4.24 1.12 1.15
N MET A 117 3.86 2.23 0.55
CA MET A 117 4.55 3.53 0.64
C MET A 117 3.54 4.68 0.71
N MET A 118 3.84 5.80 1.39
CA MET A 118 4.90 5.99 2.39
C MET A 118 4.38 5.62 3.78
N THR A 119 5.24 5.06 4.62
CA THR A 119 4.88 4.57 5.96
C THR A 119 4.12 5.61 6.78
N GLN A 120 4.63 6.84 6.92
CA GLN A 120 4.03 7.92 7.73
C GLN A 120 2.79 8.56 7.09
N ASN A 121 2.49 8.23 5.86
CA ASN A 121 1.41 8.88 5.11
C ASN A 121 0.35 7.85 4.67
N CYS A 122 0.39 7.37 3.44
CA CYS A 122 -0.68 6.55 2.87
C CYS A 122 -0.89 5.23 3.63
N VAL A 123 0.18 4.60 4.12
CA VAL A 123 0.09 3.35 4.90
C VAL A 123 -0.61 3.59 6.24
N THR A 124 -0.09 4.50 7.06
CA THR A 124 -0.65 4.76 8.40
C THR A 124 -2.04 5.40 8.34
N HIS A 125 -2.27 6.38 7.45
CA HIS A 125 -3.60 6.98 7.30
C HIS A 125 -4.66 5.96 6.90
N THR A 126 -4.34 5.02 6.01
CA THR A 126 -5.26 3.94 5.65
C THR A 126 -5.49 2.99 6.81
N ALA A 127 -4.42 2.60 7.52
CA ALA A 127 -4.51 1.63 8.62
C ALA A 127 -5.33 2.15 9.82
N ILE A 128 -5.32 3.46 10.08
CA ILE A 128 -6.08 4.09 11.17
C ILE A 128 -7.31 4.87 10.71
N SER A 129 -7.71 4.71 9.45
CA SER A 129 -8.94 5.31 8.92
C SER A 129 -10.14 4.92 9.77
N LYS A 130 -11.09 5.86 9.93
CA LYS A 130 -12.37 5.57 10.59
C LYS A 130 -13.09 4.38 9.95
N LYS A 131 -12.97 4.22 8.62
CA LYS A 131 -13.55 3.09 7.88
C LYS A 131 -12.77 1.78 8.10
N ALA A 132 -11.49 1.86 8.42
CA ALA A 132 -10.67 0.69 8.73
C ALA A 132 -11.04 0.05 10.10
N GLU A 133 -11.66 0.80 11.03
CA GLU A 133 -12.03 0.30 12.37
C GLU A 133 -12.96 -0.92 12.35
N ARG A 134 -13.65 -1.18 11.23
CA ARG A 134 -14.50 -2.37 11.06
C ARG A 134 -13.75 -3.65 10.69
N TYR A 135 -12.45 -3.53 10.36
CA TYR A 135 -11.59 -4.64 9.95
C TYR A 135 -10.53 -4.91 11.03
N LYS A 136 -10.04 -6.12 11.08
CA LYS A 136 -8.78 -6.42 11.78
C LYS A 136 -7.63 -5.97 10.89
N VAL A 137 -6.94 -4.91 11.27
CA VAL A 137 -5.86 -4.33 10.46
C VAL A 137 -4.51 -4.71 11.03
N SER A 138 -3.57 -5.08 10.18
CA SER A 138 -2.15 -5.20 10.48
C SER A 138 -1.29 -4.55 9.40
N ILE A 139 -0.10 -4.07 9.77
CA ILE A 139 0.89 -3.52 8.84
C ILE A 139 2.08 -4.47 8.79
N ILE A 140 2.57 -4.78 7.59
CA ILE A 140 3.80 -5.56 7.39
C ILE A 140 4.98 -4.59 7.31
N GLU A 141 5.65 -4.43 8.44
CA GLU A 141 6.64 -3.37 8.64
C GLU A 141 7.84 -3.45 7.68
N ASP A 142 8.33 -4.64 7.41
CA ASP A 142 9.44 -4.90 6.48
C ASP A 142 9.01 -4.96 4.99
N CYS A 143 7.74 -4.66 4.72
CA CYS A 143 7.17 -4.39 3.40
C CYS A 143 6.70 -2.94 3.24
N CYS A 144 7.19 -2.03 4.09
CA CYS A 144 6.89 -0.59 4.02
C CYS A 144 8.18 0.23 3.94
N THR A 145 8.09 1.41 3.33
CA THR A 145 9.19 2.38 3.32
C THR A 145 8.69 3.82 3.19
N THR A 146 9.61 4.75 3.33
CA THR A 146 9.42 6.19 3.18
C THR A 146 10.73 6.88 2.78
N THR A 147 10.83 8.19 2.99
CA THR A 147 11.99 9.01 2.60
C THR A 147 13.28 8.62 3.30
N ASP A 148 13.20 8.21 4.57
CA ASP A 148 14.38 7.77 5.34
C ASP A 148 14.00 6.81 6.48
N ARG A 149 15.00 6.12 7.02
CA ARG A 149 14.85 5.13 8.07
C ARG A 149 14.29 5.70 9.38
N MET A 150 14.64 6.92 9.73
CA MET A 150 14.20 7.52 10.99
C MET A 150 12.70 7.80 10.95
N ILE A 151 12.21 8.42 9.88
CA ILE A 151 10.79 8.69 9.67
C ILE A 151 10.01 7.39 9.65
N HIS A 152 10.52 6.35 8.97
CA HIS A 152 9.91 5.02 8.95
C HIS A 152 9.72 4.47 10.36
N ASN A 153 10.78 4.44 11.16
CA ASN A 153 10.73 3.89 12.51
C ASN A 153 9.82 4.70 13.45
N ILE A 154 9.87 6.03 13.38
CA ILE A 154 8.98 6.90 14.17
C ILE A 154 7.51 6.64 13.82
N SER A 155 7.20 6.49 12.54
CA SER A 155 5.84 6.26 12.06
C SER A 155 5.31 4.91 12.50
N LEU A 156 6.11 3.86 12.40
CA LEU A 156 5.74 2.51 12.88
C LEU A 156 5.53 2.52 14.39
N ASN A 157 6.44 3.14 15.15
CA ASN A 157 6.27 3.25 16.60
C ASN A 157 4.97 3.99 16.96
N ALA A 158 4.67 5.10 16.28
CA ALA A 158 3.46 5.87 16.54
C ALA A 158 2.17 5.09 16.25
N VAL A 159 2.11 4.32 15.16
CA VAL A 159 0.92 3.56 14.78
C VAL A 159 0.76 2.26 15.57
N SER A 160 1.84 1.70 16.12
CA SER A 160 1.85 0.40 16.82
C SER A 160 0.96 0.35 18.05
N VAL A 161 0.63 1.51 18.63
CA VAL A 161 -0.31 1.60 19.77
C VAL A 161 -1.78 1.31 19.38
N ARG A 162 -2.08 1.31 18.08
CA ARG A 162 -3.42 1.07 17.54
C ARG A 162 -3.49 -0.12 16.59
N VAL A 163 -2.42 -0.38 15.84
CA VAL A 163 -2.39 -1.35 14.74
C VAL A 163 -1.23 -2.30 14.97
N PRO A 164 -1.45 -3.61 15.02
CA PRO A 164 -0.40 -4.61 15.09
C PRO A 164 0.59 -4.49 13.92
N LEU A 165 1.88 -4.57 14.25
CA LEU A 165 2.97 -4.66 13.29
C LEU A 165 3.40 -6.13 13.16
N LEU A 166 3.47 -6.62 11.95
CA LEU A 166 3.93 -7.96 11.62
C LEU A 166 5.12 -7.87 10.67
N THR A 167 5.89 -8.94 10.60
CA THR A 167 6.94 -9.10 9.58
C THR A 167 6.46 -10.07 8.49
N LEU A 168 7.08 -9.99 7.32
CA LEU A 168 6.83 -10.88 6.20
C LEU A 168 6.92 -12.38 6.57
N SER A 169 7.76 -12.72 7.55
CA SER A 169 7.92 -14.10 8.03
C SER A 169 6.78 -14.61 8.89
N LYS A 170 5.90 -13.71 9.37
CA LYS A 170 4.82 -14.03 10.33
C LYS A 170 3.42 -13.87 9.75
N VAL A 171 3.32 -13.54 8.47
CA VAL A 171 2.05 -13.35 7.78
C VAL A 171 1.84 -14.45 6.74
N PHE A 172 0.59 -14.96 6.62
CA PHE A 172 0.11 -16.04 5.73
C PHE A 172 0.72 -17.42 5.99
#